data_c91a792668f2b7f19ce30d6bcbd472d3
#
_entry.id   c91a792668f2b7f19ce30d6bcbd472d3
#
_cell.length_a   1.000
_cell.length_b   1.000
_cell.length_c   1.000
_cell.angle_alpha   90.00
_cell.angle_beta   90.00
_cell.angle_gamma   90.00
#
_symmetry.space_group_name_H-M   'P 1'
#
loop_
_entity.id
_entity.type
_entity.pdbx_description
1 polymer ?
#
loop_
_entity_poly.entity_id
_entity_poly.type
_entity_poly.pdbx_seq_one_letter_code
_entity_poly.pdbx_strand_id
1 'polypeptide(L)'
;MKIKYLLVALLMLPLTLWANCIKVTSTSSLSAAALAAGYTASSWTGACDTCSGNLGLPSVISINSGTSFQPAGSLLASSVGSFLTSASNTAYSPNQILYRCAVADAGSLYEMYATNGDSAYAGMYASSEVSGAYYDVAKNVAVRMTNLTTGEYYSRYWKSRQLTADSWYSDGTYLYIPASAFSNVLYEMFKISSTSYYANGDNRYSDLWTQPRGYIAFKGPGLDTNSLAVGQDSASYWYGFYGNWPAAWSTYRNVTYVRGALCEVQNYPSVVLLPTISVNALKAGGSSQVPFSISLQCESGARSSTSTSTSTAANVAMGLLVNQPNAVSQATQLGLTTSGGGLTWLLDNQYGSSGVASGVGIKIYNASGSAINLLPNLASTGTGNTRGWYAYTDLTSLVSSGSSNIYSGDFLASLEAISGQTVTAGTVNAQLQVVVSFQ
;
A
#
# COMPACT_ATOMS: atom_id res chain seq x y z
N MET A 1 -69.06 -17.81 -31.59
CA MET A 1 -67.80 -18.60 -31.64
C MET A 1 -66.58 -17.72 -31.89
N LYS A 2 -66.43 -16.59 -31.13
CA LYS A 2 -65.30 -15.62 -31.30
C LYS A 2 -64.61 -15.26 -30.00
N ILE A 3 -65.02 -15.80 -28.83
CA ILE A 3 -64.44 -15.46 -27.51
C ILE A 3 -63.36 -16.43 -27.04
N LYS A 4 -63.29 -17.64 -27.63
CA LYS A 4 -62.30 -18.66 -27.20
C LYS A 4 -60.88 -18.42 -27.70
N TYR A 5 -60.64 -17.59 -28.68
CA TYR A 5 -59.30 -17.31 -29.22
C TYR A 5 -58.60 -16.14 -28.53
N LEU A 6 -59.31 -15.28 -27.76
CA LEU A 6 -58.70 -14.17 -27.05
C LEU A 6 -58.02 -14.61 -25.74
N LEU A 7 -58.44 -15.71 -25.14
CA LEU A 7 -57.87 -16.18 -23.90
C LEU A 7 -56.54 -16.98 -24.09
N VAL A 8 -56.30 -17.50 -25.28
CA VAL A 8 -55.05 -18.25 -25.59
C VAL A 8 -53.92 -17.29 -25.96
N ALA A 9 -54.23 -16.10 -26.51
CA ALA A 9 -53.21 -15.09 -26.84
C ALA A 9 -52.66 -14.38 -25.61
N LEU A 10 -53.38 -14.37 -24.49
CA LEU A 10 -52.94 -13.71 -23.25
C LEU A 10 -51.95 -14.58 -22.43
N LEU A 11 -51.85 -15.86 -22.74
CA LEU A 11 -50.91 -16.82 -22.05
C LEU A 11 -49.55 -16.94 -22.75
N MET A 12 -49.35 -16.25 -23.87
CA MET A 12 -48.10 -16.21 -24.61
C MET A 12 -47.33 -14.84 -24.49
N LEU A 13 -47.72 -13.98 -23.56
CA LEU A 13 -46.82 -12.87 -23.21
C LEU A 13 -45.56 -13.49 -22.59
N PRO A 14 -44.35 -13.22 -23.16
CA PRO A 14 -43.16 -13.62 -22.50
C PRO A 14 -43.17 -12.97 -21.12
N LEU A 15 -43.21 -13.80 -20.07
CA LEU A 15 -42.82 -13.32 -18.75
C LEU A 15 -41.42 -12.75 -18.93
N THR A 16 -41.32 -11.44 -19.08
CA THR A 16 -40.07 -10.74 -18.96
C THR A 16 -39.60 -11.03 -17.53
N LEU A 17 -38.81 -12.10 -17.38
CA LEU A 17 -38.01 -12.29 -16.20
C LEU A 17 -37.22 -10.98 -16.07
N TRP A 18 -37.62 -10.14 -15.14
CA TRP A 18 -36.86 -8.94 -14.82
C TRP A 18 -35.51 -9.43 -14.40
N ALA A 19 -34.57 -9.32 -15.34
CA ALA A 19 -33.17 -9.58 -15.11
C ALA A 19 -32.69 -8.57 -14.09
N ASN A 20 -32.37 -8.98 -12.89
CA ASN A 20 -31.94 -8.10 -11.82
C ASN A 20 -30.67 -8.66 -11.18
N CYS A 21 -29.68 -7.80 -11.08
CA CYS A 21 -28.55 -8.05 -10.21
C CYS A 21 -28.96 -7.97 -8.75
N ILE A 22 -28.33 -8.76 -7.91
CA ILE A 22 -28.47 -8.70 -6.47
C ILE A 22 -27.09 -8.68 -5.81
N LYS A 23 -26.99 -8.03 -4.66
CA LYS A 23 -25.87 -8.18 -3.73
C LYS A 23 -25.94 -9.57 -3.10
N VAL A 24 -24.80 -10.27 -3.08
CA VAL A 24 -24.68 -11.61 -2.51
C VAL A 24 -24.03 -11.53 -1.14
N THR A 25 -24.72 -12.05 -0.13
CA THR A 25 -24.26 -12.03 1.28
C THR A 25 -24.31 -13.42 1.93
N SER A 26 -24.77 -14.43 1.18
CA SER A 26 -24.91 -15.81 1.66
C SER A 26 -24.75 -16.81 0.51
N THR A 27 -24.23 -17.98 0.82
CA THR A 27 -24.14 -19.11 -0.12
C THR A 27 -25.48 -19.59 -0.64
N SER A 28 -26.59 -19.30 0.03
CA SER A 28 -27.94 -19.59 -0.46
C SER A 28 -28.28 -18.87 -1.77
N SER A 29 -27.53 -17.84 -2.13
CA SER A 29 -27.64 -17.12 -3.40
C SER A 29 -26.80 -17.74 -4.53
N LEU A 30 -26.03 -18.80 -4.26
CA LEU A 30 -25.19 -19.51 -5.23
C LEU A 30 -25.87 -20.80 -5.69
N SER A 31 -25.71 -21.14 -6.96
CA SER A 31 -26.13 -22.45 -7.45
C SER A 31 -25.19 -23.56 -6.97
N ALA A 32 -25.65 -24.81 -7.02
CA ALA A 32 -24.81 -25.97 -6.73
C ALA A 32 -23.58 -26.03 -7.67
N ALA A 33 -23.72 -25.58 -8.93
CA ALA A 33 -22.62 -25.51 -9.89
C ALA A 33 -21.58 -24.47 -9.48
N ALA A 34 -21.99 -23.26 -9.02
CA ALA A 34 -21.08 -22.24 -8.54
C ALA A 34 -20.33 -22.69 -7.28
N LEU A 35 -21.01 -23.35 -6.35
CA LEU A 35 -20.40 -23.95 -5.14
C LEU A 35 -19.38 -25.05 -5.52
N ALA A 36 -19.73 -25.94 -6.45
CA ALA A 36 -18.86 -27.00 -6.94
C ALA A 36 -17.62 -26.44 -7.68
N ALA A 37 -17.74 -25.25 -8.30
CA ALA A 37 -16.63 -24.52 -8.92
C ALA A 37 -15.72 -23.79 -7.90
N GLY A 38 -15.99 -23.92 -6.59
CA GLY A 38 -15.16 -23.34 -5.52
C GLY A 38 -15.49 -21.89 -5.16
N TYR A 39 -16.60 -21.34 -5.63
CA TYR A 39 -17.05 -20.02 -5.24
C TYR A 39 -17.71 -20.03 -3.87
N THR A 40 -17.53 -18.93 -3.15
CA THR A 40 -18.06 -18.77 -1.79
C THR A 40 -18.89 -17.48 -1.68
N ALA A 41 -19.61 -17.31 -0.60
CA ALA A 41 -20.29 -16.08 -0.26
C ALA A 41 -20.35 -15.90 1.25
N SER A 42 -20.15 -14.68 1.69
CA SER A 42 -20.29 -14.27 3.09
C SER A 42 -20.86 -12.86 3.15
N SER A 43 -21.36 -12.45 4.30
CA SER A 43 -21.81 -11.08 4.52
C SER A 43 -20.64 -10.10 4.40
N TRP A 44 -20.90 -8.95 3.76
CA TRP A 44 -19.94 -7.88 3.62
C TRP A 44 -20.62 -6.50 3.65
N THR A 45 -19.92 -5.51 4.19
CA THR A 45 -20.43 -4.14 4.32
C THR A 45 -20.03 -3.25 3.15
N GLY A 46 -18.86 -3.47 2.57
CA GLY A 46 -18.34 -2.66 1.45
C GLY A 46 -17.81 -1.30 1.90
N ALA A 47 -18.04 -0.28 1.07
CA ALA A 47 -17.62 1.09 1.32
C ALA A 47 -18.23 1.67 2.59
N CYS A 48 -17.48 2.48 3.31
CA CYS A 48 -17.91 3.20 4.51
C CYS A 48 -17.04 4.44 4.73
N ASP A 49 -17.55 5.42 5.49
CA ASP A 49 -16.82 6.66 5.79
C ASP A 49 -15.55 6.41 6.62
N THR A 50 -15.59 5.46 7.52
CA THR A 50 -14.48 5.11 8.40
C THR A 50 -13.73 3.85 7.97
N CYS A 51 -13.84 3.46 6.71
CA CYS A 51 -13.05 2.36 6.19
C CYS A 51 -11.55 2.63 6.38
N SER A 52 -10.84 1.65 6.89
CA SER A 52 -9.44 1.77 7.27
C SER A 52 -8.59 0.61 6.75
N GLY A 53 -8.94 0.09 5.58
CA GLY A 53 -8.14 -0.94 4.92
C GLY A 53 -6.69 -0.46 4.72
N ASN A 54 -5.72 -1.32 5.07
CA ASN A 54 -4.32 -0.95 4.94
C ASN A 54 -3.92 -0.91 3.46
N LEU A 55 -3.61 0.30 2.96
CA LEU A 55 -3.14 0.52 1.59
C LEU A 55 -1.66 0.15 1.38
N GLY A 56 -0.93 -0.30 2.40
CA GLY A 56 0.50 -0.63 2.31
C GLY A 56 1.42 0.59 2.29
N LEU A 57 0.90 1.77 2.60
CA LEU A 57 1.70 3.00 2.73
C LEU A 57 2.58 2.95 3.99
N PRO A 58 3.70 3.69 4.02
CA PRO A 58 4.43 3.94 5.27
C PRO A 58 3.52 4.54 6.34
N SER A 59 3.70 4.12 7.60
CA SER A 59 2.90 4.65 8.71
C SER A 59 3.14 6.15 8.98
N VAL A 60 4.30 6.65 8.58
CA VAL A 60 4.63 8.08 8.60
C VAL A 60 4.92 8.57 7.18
N ILE A 61 4.21 9.60 6.77
CA ILE A 61 4.48 10.35 5.54
C ILE A 61 5.29 11.59 5.91
N SER A 62 6.54 11.59 5.47
CA SER A 62 7.49 12.66 5.76
C SER A 62 7.31 13.81 4.76
N ILE A 63 6.97 14.99 5.28
CA ILE A 63 6.75 16.21 4.48
C ILE A 63 7.82 17.24 4.87
N ASN A 64 8.68 17.56 3.94
CA ASN A 64 9.63 18.64 4.13
C ASN A 64 8.90 19.99 4.28
N SER A 65 9.21 20.77 5.30
CA SER A 65 8.61 22.10 5.50
C SER A 65 9.13 23.15 4.50
N GLY A 66 10.34 22.95 3.97
CA GLY A 66 10.94 23.73 2.90
C GLY A 66 10.65 23.17 1.50
N THR A 67 11.39 23.65 0.51
CA THR A 67 11.32 23.19 -0.88
C THR A 67 12.61 22.54 -1.38
N SER A 68 13.66 22.54 -0.56
CA SER A 68 15.00 22.12 -0.97
C SER A 68 15.08 20.64 -1.31
N PHE A 69 14.54 19.75 -0.45
CA PHE A 69 14.63 18.31 -0.64
C PHE A 69 13.36 17.68 -1.24
N GLN A 70 12.24 18.37 -1.09
CA GLN A 70 10.96 17.93 -1.66
C GLN A 70 10.31 19.13 -2.36
N PRO A 71 10.68 19.44 -3.60
CA PRO A 71 9.96 20.45 -4.39
C PRO A 71 8.51 20.01 -4.65
N ALA A 72 7.68 20.95 -5.09
CA ALA A 72 6.31 20.61 -5.50
C ALA A 72 6.33 19.56 -6.62
N GLY A 73 5.46 18.57 -6.54
CA GLY A 73 5.43 17.39 -7.41
C GLY A 73 6.26 16.22 -6.92
N SER A 74 7.05 16.35 -5.84
CA SER A 74 7.79 15.22 -5.26
C SER A 74 6.82 14.13 -4.77
N LEU A 75 7.11 12.88 -5.12
CA LEU A 75 6.41 11.71 -4.59
C LEU A 75 6.79 11.52 -3.11
N LEU A 76 5.82 11.58 -2.22
CA LEU A 76 5.99 11.35 -0.78
C LEU A 76 5.87 9.87 -0.42
N ALA A 77 4.90 9.21 -1.01
CA ALA A 77 4.68 7.78 -0.84
C ALA A 77 3.83 7.22 -1.99
N SER A 78 3.99 5.93 -2.26
CA SER A 78 3.12 5.20 -3.19
C SER A 78 2.94 3.76 -2.73
N SER A 79 1.80 3.18 -3.07
CA SER A 79 1.50 1.77 -2.80
C SER A 79 0.40 1.26 -3.72
N VAL A 80 0.41 -0.05 -3.95
CA VAL A 80 -0.71 -0.74 -4.60
C VAL A 80 -1.69 -1.20 -3.53
N GLY A 81 -2.85 -0.55 -3.48
CA GLY A 81 -3.99 -0.98 -2.67
C GLY A 81 -4.69 -2.16 -3.34
N SER A 82 -4.69 -3.32 -2.68
CA SER A 82 -5.41 -4.49 -3.16
C SER A 82 -6.90 -4.36 -2.90
N PHE A 83 -7.74 -4.60 -3.92
CA PHE A 83 -9.18 -4.68 -3.71
C PHE A 83 -9.57 -5.72 -2.65
N LEU A 84 -8.87 -6.85 -2.63
CA LEU A 84 -9.19 -7.95 -1.71
C LEU A 84 -8.90 -7.63 -0.25
N THR A 85 -7.84 -6.87 0.04
CA THR A 85 -7.37 -6.68 1.42
C THR A 85 -7.45 -5.24 1.92
N SER A 86 -7.58 -4.26 1.02
CA SER A 86 -7.47 -2.84 1.36
C SER A 86 -8.72 -2.02 1.05
N ALA A 87 -9.71 -2.59 0.38
CA ALA A 87 -10.86 -1.87 -0.15
C ALA A 87 -11.98 -1.61 0.87
N SER A 88 -12.00 -2.33 2.00
CA SER A 88 -13.01 -2.18 3.05
C SER A 88 -12.43 -2.60 4.41
N ASN A 89 -13.24 -2.48 5.47
CA ASN A 89 -12.83 -2.93 6.82
C ASN A 89 -12.68 -4.46 6.93
N THR A 90 -13.27 -5.22 5.99
CA THR A 90 -13.21 -6.69 5.96
C THR A 90 -12.59 -7.12 4.64
N ALA A 91 -11.55 -7.95 4.71
CA ALA A 91 -10.94 -8.51 3.52
C ALA A 91 -11.90 -9.45 2.78
N TYR A 92 -11.81 -9.47 1.45
CA TYR A 92 -12.51 -10.41 0.59
C TYR A 92 -11.62 -11.60 0.25
N SER A 93 -12.24 -12.80 0.11
CA SER A 93 -11.57 -13.91 -0.57
C SER A 93 -11.67 -13.72 -2.09
N PRO A 94 -10.68 -14.13 -2.89
CA PRO A 94 -10.73 -13.98 -4.35
C PRO A 94 -11.99 -14.57 -4.99
N ASN A 95 -12.44 -15.74 -4.51
CA ASN A 95 -13.61 -16.47 -5.02
C ASN A 95 -14.92 -16.09 -4.29
N GLN A 96 -14.91 -15.09 -3.42
CA GLN A 96 -16.13 -14.63 -2.78
C GLN A 96 -16.99 -13.89 -3.79
N ILE A 97 -18.20 -14.39 -4.05
CA ILE A 97 -19.16 -13.71 -4.90
C ILE A 97 -19.74 -12.51 -4.18
N LEU A 98 -19.63 -11.32 -4.79
CA LEU A 98 -20.19 -10.10 -4.27
C LEU A 98 -21.54 -9.77 -4.91
N TYR A 99 -21.73 -10.14 -6.19
CA TYR A 99 -22.98 -9.91 -6.92
C TYR A 99 -23.34 -11.10 -7.78
N ARG A 100 -24.64 -11.27 -8.01
CA ARG A 100 -25.21 -12.21 -8.96
C ARG A 100 -26.19 -11.48 -9.88
N CYS A 101 -26.02 -11.65 -11.19
CA CYS A 101 -26.86 -11.03 -12.23
C CYS A 101 -27.44 -12.13 -13.14
N ALA A 102 -28.47 -11.83 -13.93
CA ALA A 102 -28.92 -12.76 -14.95
C ALA A 102 -27.95 -12.73 -16.15
N VAL A 103 -27.86 -13.84 -16.89
CA VAL A 103 -27.01 -13.93 -18.10
C VAL A 103 -27.38 -12.84 -19.13
N ALA A 104 -28.65 -12.45 -19.20
CA ALA A 104 -29.14 -11.39 -20.08
C ALA A 104 -28.51 -10.00 -19.77
N ASP A 105 -27.98 -9.81 -18.56
CA ASP A 105 -27.38 -8.54 -18.13
C ASP A 105 -25.89 -8.38 -18.53
N ALA A 106 -25.28 -9.39 -19.14
CA ALA A 106 -23.84 -9.46 -19.41
C ALA A 106 -23.25 -8.19 -20.05
N GLY A 107 -23.99 -7.52 -20.93
CA GLY A 107 -23.55 -6.27 -21.59
C GLY A 107 -23.71 -5.00 -20.76
N SER A 108 -24.31 -5.09 -19.55
CA SER A 108 -24.71 -3.94 -18.72
C SER A 108 -24.02 -3.90 -17.36
N LEU A 109 -22.95 -4.68 -17.17
CA LEU A 109 -22.24 -4.81 -15.91
C LEU A 109 -20.95 -4.00 -15.93
N TYR A 110 -20.80 -3.09 -14.96
CA TYR A 110 -19.64 -2.19 -14.90
C TYR A 110 -19.09 -2.05 -13.48
N GLU A 111 -17.78 -1.97 -13.40
CA GLU A 111 -17.09 -1.33 -12.29
C GLU A 111 -17.11 0.18 -12.55
N MET A 112 -17.67 0.94 -11.62
CA MET A 112 -17.66 2.40 -11.62
C MET A 112 -16.65 2.87 -10.58
N TYR A 113 -15.85 3.90 -10.88
CA TYR A 113 -14.87 4.44 -9.94
C TYR A 113 -14.76 5.95 -10.03
N ALA A 114 -14.59 6.60 -8.87
CA ALA A 114 -14.45 8.05 -8.74
C ALA A 114 -13.68 8.42 -7.48
N THR A 115 -13.16 9.68 -7.43
CA THR A 115 -12.72 10.28 -6.17
C THR A 115 -13.93 10.67 -5.33
N ASN A 116 -13.73 11.03 -4.07
CA ASN A 116 -14.80 11.52 -3.21
C ASN A 116 -15.12 12.98 -3.51
N GLY A 117 -16.05 13.23 -4.41
CA GLY A 117 -16.48 14.59 -4.78
C GLY A 117 -17.22 15.35 -3.67
N ASP A 118 -17.63 14.67 -2.61
CA ASP A 118 -18.36 15.27 -1.47
C ASP A 118 -17.43 15.87 -0.42
N SER A 119 -16.13 15.61 -0.49
CA SER A 119 -15.17 16.10 0.50
C SER A 119 -14.13 17.04 -0.11
N ALA A 120 -14.13 18.30 0.34
CA ALA A 120 -13.14 19.32 -0.05
C ALA A 120 -11.68 18.89 0.22
N TYR A 121 -11.49 17.95 1.14
CA TYR A 121 -10.18 17.49 1.63
C TYR A 121 -9.88 16.03 1.25
N ALA A 122 -10.69 15.42 0.40
CA ALA A 122 -10.54 14.01 0.09
C ALA A 122 -10.96 13.63 -1.34
N GLY A 123 -10.88 14.55 -2.30
CA GLY A 123 -11.17 14.22 -3.70
C GLY A 123 -12.08 15.15 -4.47
N MET A 124 -12.58 16.25 -3.86
CA MET A 124 -13.46 17.21 -4.53
C MET A 124 -12.68 18.13 -5.48
N TYR A 125 -11.56 18.68 -5.05
CA TYR A 125 -10.81 19.69 -5.78
C TYR A 125 -9.49 19.11 -6.31
N ALA A 126 -9.33 19.18 -7.63
CA ALA A 126 -8.11 18.76 -8.30
C ALA A 126 -6.96 19.73 -8.02
N SER A 127 -5.76 19.18 -7.82
CA SER A 127 -4.53 19.96 -7.76
C SER A 127 -4.12 20.42 -9.16
N SER A 128 -3.71 21.67 -9.30
CA SER A 128 -3.11 22.19 -10.52
C SER A 128 -1.63 21.83 -10.68
N GLU A 129 -0.98 21.33 -9.61
CA GLU A 129 0.46 21.08 -9.58
C GLU A 129 0.83 19.65 -9.98
N VAL A 130 -0.09 18.69 -9.79
CA VAL A 130 0.12 17.29 -10.12
C VAL A 130 -1.10 16.77 -10.90
N SER A 131 -0.88 16.38 -12.15
CA SER A 131 -1.95 15.90 -13.02
C SER A 131 -2.66 14.69 -12.41
N GLY A 132 -4.00 14.72 -12.38
CA GLY A 132 -4.84 13.65 -11.85
C GLY A 132 -4.87 13.55 -10.32
N ALA A 133 -4.16 14.42 -9.60
CA ALA A 133 -4.17 14.45 -8.14
C ALA A 133 -5.22 15.42 -7.60
N TYR A 134 -5.68 15.17 -6.38
CA TYR A 134 -6.66 15.93 -5.64
C TYR A 134 -6.07 16.37 -4.29
N TYR A 135 -6.49 17.53 -3.79
CA TYR A 135 -6.08 17.99 -2.46
C TYR A 135 -6.47 16.99 -1.39
N ASP A 136 -5.59 16.85 -0.39
CA ASP A 136 -5.78 15.94 0.75
C ASP A 136 -5.99 16.71 2.06
N VAL A 137 -6.39 15.97 3.08
CA VAL A 137 -6.62 16.51 4.44
C VAL A 137 -5.39 17.16 5.04
N ALA A 138 -4.21 16.66 4.73
CA ALA A 138 -2.94 17.21 5.21
C ALA A 138 -2.46 18.36 4.32
N LYS A 139 -2.04 19.45 4.95
CA LYS A 139 -1.47 20.62 4.27
C LYS A 139 -0.29 20.24 3.37
N ASN A 140 -0.23 20.79 2.16
CA ASN A 140 0.79 20.54 1.15
C ASN A 140 0.85 19.08 0.65
N VAL A 141 -0.26 18.37 0.68
CA VAL A 141 -0.38 17.01 0.13
C VAL A 141 -1.49 16.96 -0.91
N ALA A 142 -1.23 16.25 -2.00
CA ALA A 142 -2.23 15.85 -2.97
C ALA A 142 -2.14 14.34 -3.19
N VAL A 143 -3.28 13.70 -3.45
CA VAL A 143 -3.43 12.26 -3.66
C VAL A 143 -3.87 12.00 -5.08
N ARG A 144 -3.22 11.06 -5.75
CA ARG A 144 -3.62 10.51 -7.04
C ARG A 144 -3.92 9.03 -6.90
N MET A 145 -5.03 8.61 -7.47
CA MET A 145 -5.41 7.22 -7.55
C MET A 145 -5.52 6.80 -9.01
N THR A 146 -4.93 5.65 -9.34
CA THR A 146 -4.99 5.06 -10.68
C THR A 146 -5.67 3.71 -10.58
N ASN A 147 -6.71 3.49 -11.38
CA ASN A 147 -7.28 2.16 -11.55
C ASN A 147 -6.29 1.29 -12.34
N LEU A 148 -5.77 0.23 -11.73
CA LEU A 148 -4.70 -0.55 -12.33
C LEU A 148 -5.13 -1.43 -13.51
N THR A 149 -6.44 -1.67 -13.66
CA THR A 149 -6.94 -2.43 -14.81
C THR A 149 -7.10 -1.56 -16.05
N THR A 150 -7.54 -0.30 -15.88
CA THR A 150 -7.71 0.63 -17.02
C THR A 150 -6.48 1.49 -17.29
N GLY A 151 -5.60 1.67 -16.29
CA GLY A 151 -4.50 2.63 -16.32
C GLY A 151 -4.94 4.09 -16.17
N GLU A 152 -6.22 4.35 -15.92
CA GLU A 152 -6.76 5.70 -15.83
C GLU A 152 -6.79 6.22 -14.40
N TYR A 153 -6.59 7.55 -14.25
CA TYR A 153 -6.76 8.21 -12.97
C TYR A 153 -8.22 8.24 -12.56
N TYR A 154 -8.47 8.07 -11.27
CA TYR A 154 -9.74 8.45 -10.66
C TYR A 154 -9.99 9.94 -10.89
N SER A 155 -11.25 10.31 -11.00
CA SER A 155 -11.67 11.71 -11.08
C SER A 155 -12.93 11.93 -10.23
N ARG A 156 -13.22 13.18 -9.91
CA ARG A 156 -14.49 13.55 -9.26
C ARG A 156 -15.71 13.09 -10.07
N TYR A 157 -15.53 12.95 -11.38
CA TYR A 157 -16.60 12.48 -12.27
C TYR A 157 -16.46 10.99 -12.50
N TRP A 158 -17.54 10.24 -12.35
CA TRP A 158 -17.57 8.79 -12.50
C TRP A 158 -16.97 8.33 -13.82
N LYS A 159 -16.08 7.37 -13.72
CA LYS A 159 -15.56 6.57 -14.83
C LYS A 159 -16.05 5.14 -14.72
N SER A 160 -15.93 4.37 -15.79
CA SER A 160 -16.37 2.98 -15.81
C SER A 160 -15.39 2.06 -16.51
N ARG A 161 -15.37 0.79 -16.08
CA ARG A 161 -14.81 -0.34 -16.78
C ARG A 161 -15.90 -1.37 -16.96
N GLN A 162 -16.19 -1.76 -18.21
CA GLN A 162 -17.13 -2.84 -18.47
C GLN A 162 -16.52 -4.16 -17.97
N LEU A 163 -17.30 -4.95 -17.24
CA LEU A 163 -16.94 -6.31 -16.91
C LEU A 163 -17.26 -7.21 -18.11
N THR A 164 -16.36 -8.14 -18.40
CA THR A 164 -16.41 -9.06 -19.55
C THR A 164 -16.46 -10.51 -19.08
N ALA A 165 -16.57 -11.46 -19.99
CA ALA A 165 -16.81 -12.86 -19.67
C ALA A 165 -15.75 -13.51 -18.76
N ASP A 166 -14.55 -12.98 -18.73
CA ASP A 166 -13.45 -13.35 -17.84
C ASP A 166 -13.56 -12.75 -16.42
N SER A 167 -14.51 -11.83 -16.21
CA SER A 167 -14.76 -11.18 -14.92
C SER A 167 -15.82 -11.91 -14.06
N TRP A 168 -16.43 -12.98 -14.54
CA TRP A 168 -17.46 -13.71 -13.80
C TRP A 168 -17.47 -15.21 -14.09
N TYR A 169 -18.05 -15.96 -13.20
CA TYR A 169 -18.47 -17.34 -13.47
C TYR A 169 -19.91 -17.35 -13.95
N SER A 170 -20.25 -18.19 -14.94
CA SER A 170 -21.62 -18.41 -15.41
C SER A 170 -22.04 -19.87 -15.22
N ASP A 171 -23.23 -20.09 -14.70
CA ASP A 171 -23.87 -21.43 -14.68
C ASP A 171 -24.91 -21.60 -15.81
N GLY A 172 -24.95 -20.67 -16.76
CA GLY A 172 -25.92 -20.63 -17.87
C GLY A 172 -27.22 -19.89 -17.55
N THR A 173 -27.52 -19.65 -16.27
CA THR A 173 -28.70 -18.89 -15.81
C THR A 173 -28.25 -17.55 -15.20
N TYR A 174 -27.20 -17.58 -14.40
CA TYR A 174 -26.67 -16.42 -13.69
C TYR A 174 -25.20 -16.19 -13.98
N LEU A 175 -24.79 -14.95 -13.81
CA LEU A 175 -23.44 -14.47 -13.76
C LEU A 175 -23.07 -14.17 -12.30
N TYR A 176 -22.02 -14.79 -11.81
CA TYR A 176 -21.51 -14.62 -10.44
C TYR A 176 -20.24 -13.80 -10.47
N ILE A 177 -20.27 -12.59 -9.94
CA ILE A 177 -19.17 -11.63 -9.96
C ILE A 177 -18.36 -11.79 -8.67
N PRO A 178 -17.15 -12.38 -8.73
CA PRO A 178 -16.28 -12.55 -7.57
C PRO A 178 -15.56 -11.26 -7.21
N ALA A 179 -15.05 -11.20 -6.01
CA ALA A 179 -14.21 -10.07 -5.54
C ALA A 179 -12.95 -9.88 -6.40
N SER A 180 -12.38 -10.95 -6.95
CA SER A 180 -11.23 -10.90 -7.86
C SER A 180 -11.52 -10.20 -9.20
N ALA A 181 -12.78 -9.93 -9.52
CA ALA A 181 -13.18 -9.20 -10.73
C ALA A 181 -12.89 -7.70 -10.64
N PHE A 182 -12.69 -7.16 -9.46
CA PHE A 182 -12.53 -5.71 -9.26
C PHE A 182 -11.06 -5.28 -9.28
N SER A 183 -10.86 -4.02 -9.67
CA SER A 183 -9.52 -3.46 -9.89
C SER A 183 -8.81 -3.11 -8.59
N ASN A 184 -7.51 -3.34 -8.55
CA ASN A 184 -6.62 -2.73 -7.58
C ASN A 184 -6.38 -1.25 -7.90
N VAL A 185 -5.89 -0.49 -6.94
CA VAL A 185 -5.57 0.93 -7.07
C VAL A 185 -4.07 1.17 -6.86
N LEU A 186 -3.43 1.96 -7.73
CA LEU A 186 -2.18 2.61 -7.37
C LEU A 186 -2.54 3.89 -6.63
N TYR A 187 -2.11 4.00 -5.38
CA TYR A 187 -2.33 5.13 -4.50
C TYR A 187 -1.01 5.89 -4.32
N GLU A 188 -0.99 7.16 -4.70
CA GLU A 188 0.20 7.99 -4.69
C GLU A 188 -0.06 9.29 -3.94
N MET A 189 0.88 9.70 -3.12
CA MET A 189 0.87 10.95 -2.37
C MET A 189 1.98 11.86 -2.87
N PHE A 190 1.66 13.10 -3.17
CA PHE A 190 2.61 14.08 -3.68
C PHE A 190 2.68 15.30 -2.78
N LYS A 191 3.88 15.86 -2.65
CA LYS A 191 4.03 17.19 -2.10
C LYS A 191 3.53 18.23 -3.10
N ILE A 192 2.79 19.23 -2.62
CA ILE A 192 2.37 20.41 -3.37
C ILE A 192 2.75 21.68 -2.62
N SER A 193 2.90 22.78 -3.34
CA SER A 193 3.17 24.10 -2.74
C SER A 193 1.90 24.75 -2.20
N SER A 194 0.76 24.46 -2.83
CA SER A 194 -0.55 25.02 -2.46
C SER A 194 -0.91 24.72 -1.01
N THR A 195 -1.48 25.73 -0.37
CA THR A 195 -2.06 25.64 0.98
C THR A 195 -3.58 25.77 0.96
N SER A 196 -4.21 25.45 -0.18
CA SER A 196 -5.67 25.41 -0.32
C SER A 196 -6.22 24.05 0.11
N TYR A 197 -7.47 24.05 0.55
CA TYR A 197 -8.27 22.84 0.76
C TYR A 197 -7.60 21.74 1.62
N TYR A 198 -7.01 22.11 2.75
CA TYR A 198 -6.55 21.17 3.78
C TYR A 198 -7.36 21.36 5.08
N ALA A 199 -7.51 20.29 5.85
CA ALA A 199 -8.17 20.35 7.15
C ALA A 199 -7.18 20.44 8.33
N ASN A 200 -5.94 19.95 8.16
CA ASN A 200 -4.93 19.94 9.21
C ASN A 200 -3.55 20.41 8.70
N GLY A 201 -2.96 21.37 9.40
CA GLY A 201 -1.65 21.93 9.12
C GLY A 201 -0.61 21.72 10.22
N ASP A 202 -0.90 20.91 11.24
CA ASP A 202 0.03 20.61 12.33
C ASP A 202 1.31 19.91 11.84
N ASN A 203 2.39 20.02 12.60
CA ASN A 203 3.63 19.33 12.29
C ASN A 203 3.49 17.81 12.42
N ARG A 204 2.56 17.33 13.22
CA ARG A 204 2.17 15.92 13.30
C ARG A 204 0.65 15.80 13.28
N TYR A 205 0.13 15.07 12.34
CA TYR A 205 -1.30 14.77 12.21
C TYR A 205 -1.51 13.30 11.87
N SER A 206 -2.13 12.54 12.77
CA SER A 206 -2.65 11.21 12.44
C SER A 206 -3.94 11.35 11.66
N ASP A 207 -4.05 10.69 10.53
CA ASP A 207 -5.24 10.82 9.67
C ASP A 207 -6.47 10.25 10.38
N LEU A 208 -7.29 11.15 10.89
CA LEU A 208 -8.60 10.86 11.50
C LEU A 208 -9.75 11.38 10.62
N TRP A 209 -9.46 11.72 9.37
CA TRP A 209 -10.49 12.20 8.45
C TRP A 209 -11.37 11.05 7.99
N THR A 210 -12.64 11.09 8.33
CA THR A 210 -13.60 10.00 8.15
C THR A 210 -14.08 9.83 6.70
N GLN A 211 -13.67 10.72 5.78
CA GLN A 211 -14.06 10.65 4.38
C GLN A 211 -12.97 9.95 3.54
N PRO A 212 -13.26 8.80 2.91
CA PRO A 212 -12.35 8.15 1.96
C PRO A 212 -12.00 9.07 0.79
N ARG A 213 -10.88 8.77 0.10
CA ARG A 213 -10.41 9.56 -1.05
C ARG A 213 -11.07 9.14 -2.35
N GLY A 214 -11.63 7.94 -2.40
CA GLY A 214 -12.32 7.44 -3.58
C GLY A 214 -13.00 6.11 -3.36
N TYR A 215 -13.75 5.70 -4.37
CA TYR A 215 -14.67 4.57 -4.28
C TYR A 215 -14.66 3.71 -5.53
N ILE A 216 -15.05 2.44 -5.36
CA ILE A 216 -15.56 1.59 -6.43
C ILE A 216 -17.02 1.26 -6.13
N ALA A 217 -17.88 1.39 -7.14
CA ALA A 217 -19.26 0.94 -7.13
C ALA A 217 -19.47 -0.12 -8.21
N PHE A 218 -20.34 -1.09 -7.98
CA PHE A 218 -20.76 -2.04 -9.01
C PHE A 218 -22.10 -1.59 -9.62
N LYS A 219 -22.13 -1.40 -10.93
CA LYS A 219 -23.34 -1.04 -11.69
C LYS A 219 -23.88 -2.27 -12.39
N GLY A 220 -25.16 -2.56 -12.17
CA GLY A 220 -25.91 -3.60 -12.85
C GLY A 220 -27.41 -3.38 -12.74
N PRO A 221 -28.20 -3.91 -13.71
CA PRO A 221 -29.67 -3.78 -13.72
C PRO A 221 -30.30 -4.25 -12.41
N GLY A 222 -31.28 -3.50 -11.89
CA GLY A 222 -31.98 -3.79 -10.65
C GLY A 222 -31.30 -3.31 -9.36
N LEU A 223 -30.07 -2.84 -9.42
CA LEU A 223 -29.38 -2.18 -8.30
C LEU A 223 -29.60 -0.65 -8.35
N ASP A 224 -29.58 -0.01 -7.18
CA ASP A 224 -29.64 1.47 -7.12
C ASP A 224 -28.50 2.12 -7.91
N THR A 225 -27.32 1.48 -7.91
CA THR A 225 -26.14 1.88 -8.68
C THR A 225 -26.35 1.84 -10.21
N ASN A 226 -27.41 1.23 -10.71
CA ASN A 226 -27.72 1.23 -12.15
C ASN A 226 -27.94 2.64 -12.72
N SER A 227 -28.29 3.60 -11.87
CA SER A 227 -28.47 5.01 -12.24
C SER A 227 -27.14 5.78 -12.37
N LEU A 228 -26.01 5.23 -11.94
CA LEU A 228 -24.71 5.86 -12.13
C LEU A 228 -24.34 5.88 -13.62
N ALA A 229 -23.78 7.00 -14.08
CA ALA A 229 -23.31 7.14 -15.45
C ALA A 229 -21.94 7.84 -15.49
N VAL A 230 -21.15 7.54 -16.52
CA VAL A 230 -19.87 8.20 -16.78
C VAL A 230 -20.08 9.70 -16.91
N GLY A 231 -19.19 10.48 -16.28
CA GLY A 231 -19.22 11.95 -16.30
C GLY A 231 -20.13 12.58 -15.26
N GLN A 232 -20.94 11.83 -14.52
CA GLN A 232 -21.71 12.37 -13.39
C GLN A 232 -20.78 12.70 -12.21
N ASP A 233 -21.07 13.79 -11.52
CA ASP A 233 -20.33 14.28 -10.36
C ASP A 233 -20.60 13.38 -9.13
N SER A 234 -19.55 12.76 -8.58
CA SER A 234 -19.68 11.89 -7.40
C SER A 234 -20.17 12.61 -6.14
N ALA A 235 -20.10 13.95 -6.10
CA ALA A 235 -20.68 14.76 -5.02
C ALA A 235 -22.22 14.73 -5.00
N SER A 236 -22.85 14.48 -6.15
CA SER A 236 -24.31 14.54 -6.29
C SER A 236 -24.92 13.19 -6.69
N TYR A 237 -24.13 12.30 -7.25
CA TYR A 237 -24.58 11.01 -7.76
C TYR A 237 -23.89 9.88 -6.97
N TRP A 238 -24.47 9.52 -5.83
CA TRP A 238 -23.98 8.51 -4.90
C TRP A 238 -25.03 7.40 -4.64
N TYR A 239 -25.78 7.04 -5.68
CA TYR A 239 -26.79 5.99 -5.62
C TYR A 239 -26.19 4.65 -5.16
N GLY A 240 -26.87 3.99 -4.24
CA GLY A 240 -26.45 2.68 -3.69
C GLY A 240 -25.26 2.72 -2.77
N PHE A 241 -24.83 3.91 -2.29
CA PHE A 241 -23.77 4.03 -1.30
C PHE A 241 -24.07 3.18 -0.06
N TYR A 242 -23.04 2.59 0.56
CA TYR A 242 -23.09 1.54 1.59
C TYR A 242 -23.74 0.21 1.15
N GLY A 243 -24.69 0.20 0.22
CA GLY A 243 -25.36 -1.00 -0.24
C GLY A 243 -24.59 -1.78 -1.29
N ASN A 244 -24.26 -1.11 -2.39
CA ASN A 244 -23.74 -1.72 -3.60
C ASN A 244 -22.35 -1.16 -4.02
N TRP A 245 -21.62 -0.53 -3.12
CA TRP A 245 -20.25 -0.07 -3.33
C TRP A 245 -19.29 -0.98 -2.57
N PRO A 246 -18.53 -1.83 -3.26
CA PRO A 246 -17.69 -2.80 -2.59
C PRO A 246 -16.40 -2.22 -2.03
N ALA A 247 -15.97 -1.02 -2.44
CA ALA A 247 -14.69 -0.45 -2.02
C ALA A 247 -14.74 1.03 -1.68
N ALA A 248 -13.97 1.40 -0.65
CA ALA A 248 -13.60 2.77 -0.30
C ALA A 248 -12.10 2.82 -0.01
N TRP A 249 -11.38 3.72 -0.70
CA TRP A 249 -9.95 3.91 -0.53
C TRP A 249 -9.66 4.99 0.50
N SER A 250 -9.12 4.61 1.65
CA SER A 250 -8.94 5.50 2.81
C SER A 250 -7.58 5.30 3.47
N THR A 251 -7.04 6.38 4.01
CA THR A 251 -5.86 6.41 4.88
C THR A 251 -6.21 6.59 6.36
N TYR A 252 -7.51 6.55 6.68
CA TYR A 252 -8.04 6.73 8.04
C TYR A 252 -7.35 5.79 9.04
N ARG A 253 -6.73 6.36 10.08
CA ARG A 253 -5.97 5.69 11.14
C ARG A 253 -4.76 4.86 10.69
N ASN A 254 -4.40 4.86 9.41
CA ASN A 254 -3.27 4.08 8.89
C ASN A 254 -2.03 4.94 8.62
N VAL A 255 -2.20 6.25 8.47
CA VAL A 255 -1.14 7.17 8.10
C VAL A 255 -1.04 8.32 9.09
N THR A 256 0.18 8.69 9.44
CA THR A 256 0.50 9.91 10.18
C THR A 256 1.36 10.81 9.29
N TYR A 257 0.94 12.02 9.08
CA TYR A 257 1.72 13.05 8.39
C TYR A 257 2.64 13.74 9.40
N VAL A 258 3.92 13.85 9.07
CA VAL A 258 4.88 14.59 9.88
C VAL A 258 5.60 15.59 9.00
N ARG A 259 5.65 16.85 9.44
CA ARG A 259 6.20 18.00 8.73
C ARG A 259 7.35 18.61 9.49
N GLY A 260 8.47 18.88 8.83
CA GLY A 260 9.62 19.52 9.46
C GLY A 260 10.83 19.66 8.55
N ALA A 261 11.95 20.03 9.14
CA ALA A 261 13.24 20.00 8.50
C ALA A 261 13.70 18.54 8.35
N LEU A 262 14.06 18.13 7.15
CA LEU A 262 14.32 16.75 6.76
C LEU A 262 15.81 16.53 6.45
N CYS A 263 16.22 15.27 6.46
CA CYS A 263 17.45 14.81 5.85
C CYS A 263 17.14 13.95 4.60
N GLU A 264 18.05 13.95 3.65
CA GLU A 264 18.04 13.03 2.51
C GLU A 264 19.35 12.24 2.44
N VAL A 265 19.30 11.08 1.81
CA VAL A 265 20.50 10.27 1.54
C VAL A 265 21.24 10.91 0.38
N GLN A 266 22.47 11.40 0.64
CA GLN A 266 23.27 12.08 -0.36
C GLN A 266 24.19 11.14 -1.13
N ASN A 267 24.86 10.24 -0.41
CA ASN A 267 25.81 9.30 -1.02
C ASN A 267 25.80 7.95 -0.31
N TYR A 268 25.93 6.90 -1.11
CA TYR A 268 26.02 5.51 -0.67
C TYR A 268 26.60 4.65 -1.80
N PRO A 269 27.31 3.53 -1.51
CA PRO A 269 27.73 2.61 -2.55
C PRO A 269 26.54 1.83 -3.09
N SER A 270 26.38 1.80 -4.42
CA SER A 270 25.33 0.98 -5.06
C SER A 270 25.61 -0.53 -4.93
N VAL A 271 26.86 -0.94 -4.73
CA VAL A 271 27.31 -2.33 -4.57
C VAL A 271 28.44 -2.40 -3.55
N VAL A 272 28.36 -3.37 -2.64
CA VAL A 272 29.42 -3.74 -1.70
C VAL A 272 29.82 -5.20 -1.98
N LEU A 273 30.99 -5.42 -2.57
CA LEU A 273 31.47 -6.75 -2.99
C LEU A 273 32.27 -7.39 -1.87
N LEU A 274 31.71 -8.37 -1.19
CA LEU A 274 32.39 -9.18 -0.18
C LEU A 274 33.28 -10.21 -0.85
N PRO A 275 34.59 -10.34 -0.45
CA PRO A 275 35.48 -11.39 -0.92
C PRO A 275 34.92 -12.78 -0.65
N THR A 276 35.19 -13.72 -1.55
CA THR A 276 34.84 -15.14 -1.35
C THR A 276 35.52 -15.70 -0.11
N ILE A 277 34.78 -16.41 0.71
CA ILE A 277 35.27 -17.09 1.91
C ILE A 277 34.90 -18.58 1.87
N SER A 278 35.80 -19.46 2.33
CA SER A 278 35.50 -20.89 2.35
C SER A 278 34.55 -21.27 3.49
N VAL A 279 33.77 -22.31 3.28
CA VAL A 279 32.86 -22.88 4.29
C VAL A 279 33.65 -23.26 5.57
N ASN A 280 34.89 -23.80 5.44
CA ASN A 280 35.71 -24.18 6.59
C ASN A 280 36.15 -22.95 7.38
N ALA A 281 36.51 -21.85 6.72
CA ALA A 281 36.86 -20.61 7.40
C ALA A 281 35.67 -20.04 8.18
N LEU A 282 34.46 -20.02 7.55
CA LEU A 282 33.25 -19.61 8.25
C LEU A 282 32.89 -20.47 9.44
N LYS A 283 33.02 -21.80 9.32
CA LYS A 283 32.81 -22.75 10.44
C LYS A 283 33.82 -22.56 11.58
N ALA A 284 35.04 -22.08 11.28
CA ALA A 284 36.06 -21.74 12.25
C ALA A 284 35.89 -20.32 12.86
N GLY A 285 34.78 -19.62 12.56
CA GLY A 285 34.51 -18.27 13.08
C GLY A 285 35.11 -17.14 12.25
N GLY A 286 35.66 -17.44 11.07
CA GLY A 286 36.16 -16.42 10.15
C GLY A 286 35.00 -15.65 9.49
N SER A 287 35.28 -14.48 8.94
CA SER A 287 34.33 -13.63 8.24
C SER A 287 34.96 -13.03 6.99
N SER A 288 34.09 -12.59 6.07
CA SER A 288 34.46 -11.77 4.89
C SER A 288 33.90 -10.38 5.09
N GLN A 289 34.78 -9.36 5.09
CA GLN A 289 34.42 -8.02 5.52
C GLN A 289 34.80 -6.97 4.49
N VAL A 290 33.92 -5.95 4.31
CA VAL A 290 34.19 -4.79 3.45
C VAL A 290 33.61 -3.54 4.10
N PRO A 291 34.43 -2.47 4.28
CA PRO A 291 33.94 -1.18 4.75
C PRO A 291 33.17 -0.44 3.65
N PHE A 292 32.20 0.36 4.06
CA PHE A 292 31.48 1.29 3.19
C PHE A 292 31.02 2.50 4.01
N SER A 293 30.68 3.59 3.33
CA SER A 293 30.16 4.80 3.99
C SER A 293 28.84 5.25 3.41
N ILE A 294 28.04 5.91 4.25
CA ILE A 294 26.77 6.55 3.88
C ILE A 294 26.83 8.00 4.33
N SER A 295 26.44 8.92 3.45
CA SER A 295 26.29 10.33 3.84
C SER A 295 24.87 10.83 3.67
N LEU A 296 24.48 11.70 4.58
CA LEU A 296 23.18 12.37 4.63
C LEU A 296 23.41 13.87 4.47
N GLN A 297 22.50 14.51 3.75
CA GLN A 297 22.36 15.96 3.73
C GLN A 297 21.11 16.34 4.52
N CYS A 298 21.27 17.17 5.56
CA CYS A 298 20.19 17.57 6.45
C CYS A 298 19.96 19.08 6.38
N GLU A 299 18.71 19.49 6.37
CA GLU A 299 18.39 20.92 6.53
C GLU A 299 18.81 21.42 7.91
N SER A 300 19.13 22.71 7.97
CA SER A 300 19.32 23.39 9.25
C SER A 300 18.05 23.28 10.09
N GLY A 301 18.17 22.75 11.30
CA GLY A 301 17.05 22.51 12.20
C GLY A 301 16.49 21.08 12.17
N ALA A 302 17.00 20.16 11.32
CA ALA A 302 16.68 18.75 11.39
C ALA A 302 17.11 18.18 12.76
N ARG A 303 16.19 17.50 13.45
CA ARG A 303 16.40 16.97 14.80
C ARG A 303 16.63 15.47 14.75
N SER A 304 17.82 15.04 15.13
CA SER A 304 18.18 13.63 15.20
C SER A 304 17.53 12.98 16.43
N SER A 305 16.60 12.06 16.23
CA SER A 305 15.99 11.29 17.33
C SER A 305 15.14 10.15 16.77
N THR A 306 15.03 9.06 17.56
CA THR A 306 14.11 7.95 17.30
C THR A 306 12.79 8.08 18.07
N SER A 307 12.63 9.11 18.88
CA SER A 307 11.37 9.35 19.60
C SER A 307 10.28 9.80 18.63
N THR A 308 9.05 9.43 18.92
CA THR A 308 7.89 9.87 18.13
C THR A 308 7.85 11.40 18.03
N SER A 309 7.70 11.92 16.83
CA SER A 309 7.50 13.36 16.56
C SER A 309 6.24 13.87 17.25
N THR A 310 6.25 15.14 17.62
CA THR A 310 5.12 15.82 18.25
C THR A 310 4.54 16.89 17.30
N SER A 311 3.45 17.54 17.70
CA SER A 311 2.88 18.67 16.94
C SER A 311 3.86 19.85 16.77
N THR A 312 4.87 19.95 17.64
CA THR A 312 5.86 21.04 17.63
C THR A 312 7.27 20.60 17.26
N ALA A 313 7.56 19.30 17.23
CA ALA A 313 8.91 18.78 16.98
C ALA A 313 8.84 17.57 16.03
N ALA A 314 9.45 17.71 14.85
CA ALA A 314 9.67 16.63 13.91
C ALA A 314 11.06 16.02 14.19
N ASN A 315 11.08 14.73 14.51
CA ASN A 315 12.28 13.95 14.80
C ASN A 315 12.64 13.09 13.59
N VAL A 316 13.89 13.14 13.17
CA VAL A 316 14.40 12.42 11.98
C VAL A 316 15.26 11.25 12.46
N ALA A 317 14.97 10.07 11.96
CA ALA A 317 15.81 8.89 12.14
C ALA A 317 16.21 8.29 10.79
N MET A 318 17.27 7.49 10.80
CA MET A 318 17.69 6.69 9.68
C MET A 318 17.58 5.19 10.01
N GLY A 319 17.49 4.36 8.98
CA GLY A 319 17.52 2.93 9.11
C GLY A 319 17.97 2.25 7.82
N LEU A 320 18.34 0.99 7.92
CA LEU A 320 18.66 0.14 6.77
C LEU A 320 17.50 -0.86 6.59
N LEU A 321 16.72 -0.68 5.55
CA LEU A 321 15.54 -1.49 5.25
C LEU A 321 15.92 -2.70 4.42
N VAL A 322 15.53 -3.89 4.87
CA VAL A 322 15.55 -5.11 4.06
C VAL A 322 14.27 -5.11 3.21
N ASN A 323 14.41 -4.76 1.93
CA ASN A 323 13.26 -4.59 1.02
C ASN A 323 12.91 -5.86 0.23
N GLN A 324 13.48 -7.01 0.59
CA GLN A 324 13.21 -8.31 -0.01
C GLN A 324 12.35 -9.18 0.91
N PRO A 325 11.07 -9.41 0.57
CA PRO A 325 10.12 -10.10 1.46
C PRO A 325 10.56 -11.50 1.87
N ASN A 326 11.23 -12.26 0.98
CA ASN A 326 11.74 -13.59 1.32
C ASN A 326 12.84 -13.51 2.40
N ALA A 327 13.79 -12.59 2.26
CA ALA A 327 14.86 -12.43 3.25
C ALA A 327 14.30 -12.06 4.63
N VAL A 328 13.29 -11.18 4.70
CA VAL A 328 12.57 -10.81 5.93
C VAL A 328 11.86 -12.03 6.53
N SER A 329 11.12 -12.78 5.71
CA SER A 329 10.38 -13.97 6.14
C SER A 329 11.32 -15.04 6.70
N GLN A 330 12.40 -15.36 5.99
CA GLN A 330 13.38 -16.37 6.41
C GLN A 330 14.12 -15.95 7.69
N ALA A 331 14.54 -14.69 7.80
CA ALA A 331 15.16 -14.20 9.03
C ALA A 331 14.23 -14.30 10.24
N THR A 332 12.94 -14.02 10.04
CA THR A 332 11.92 -14.13 11.09
C THR A 332 11.70 -15.60 11.49
N GLN A 333 11.60 -16.53 10.53
CA GLN A 333 11.42 -17.96 10.79
C GLN A 333 12.61 -18.57 11.53
N LEU A 334 13.83 -18.07 11.25
CA LEU A 334 15.07 -18.50 11.93
C LEU A 334 15.25 -17.84 13.30
N GLY A 335 14.33 -16.99 13.76
CA GLY A 335 14.45 -16.27 15.03
C GLY A 335 15.54 -15.20 15.04
N LEU A 336 15.97 -14.71 13.87
CA LEU A 336 17.03 -13.70 13.72
C LEU A 336 16.46 -12.28 13.88
N THR A 337 15.65 -12.08 14.92
CA THR A 337 14.96 -10.83 15.22
C THR A 337 15.20 -10.38 16.65
N THR A 338 15.11 -9.09 16.87
CA THR A 338 15.08 -8.50 18.22
C THR A 338 13.69 -8.60 18.83
N SER A 339 13.55 -8.30 20.13
CA SER A 339 12.24 -8.17 20.80
C SER A 339 11.36 -7.07 20.18
N GLY A 340 11.95 -6.05 19.56
CA GLY A 340 11.24 -5.01 18.82
C GLY A 340 10.93 -5.37 17.37
N GLY A 341 11.33 -6.57 16.92
CA GLY A 341 11.09 -7.08 15.57
C GLY A 341 12.07 -6.55 14.51
N GLY A 342 13.15 -5.87 14.89
CA GLY A 342 14.25 -5.55 13.98
C GLY A 342 15.01 -6.81 13.59
N LEU A 343 15.53 -6.88 12.36
CA LEU A 343 16.33 -8.02 11.90
C LEU A 343 17.77 -7.86 12.36
N THR A 344 18.36 -8.92 12.90
CA THR A 344 19.76 -8.92 13.36
C THR A 344 20.76 -9.39 12.29
N TRP A 345 20.22 -9.87 11.15
CA TRP A 345 20.96 -10.36 10.01
C TRP A 345 20.29 -9.98 8.70
N LEU A 346 21.10 -9.69 7.70
CA LEU A 346 20.67 -9.58 6.31
C LEU A 346 20.93 -10.92 5.63
N LEU A 347 19.88 -11.59 5.17
CA LEU A 347 19.95 -12.84 4.43
C LEU A 347 19.93 -12.59 2.92
N ASP A 348 20.35 -13.61 2.16
CA ASP A 348 20.21 -13.62 0.71
C ASP A 348 18.75 -13.41 0.29
N ASN A 349 18.53 -12.70 -0.82
CA ASN A 349 17.18 -12.43 -1.34
C ASN A 349 16.41 -13.71 -1.68
N GLN A 350 17.10 -14.80 -1.98
CA GLN A 350 16.55 -16.12 -2.29
C GLN A 350 16.98 -17.19 -1.26
N TYR A 351 17.23 -16.79 -0.01
CA TYR A 351 17.63 -17.72 1.06
C TYR A 351 16.68 -18.92 1.13
N GLY A 352 17.28 -20.12 1.20
CA GLY A 352 16.55 -21.39 1.16
C GLY A 352 16.39 -22.01 -0.24
N SER A 353 16.79 -21.31 -1.30
CA SER A 353 16.78 -21.85 -2.67
C SER A 353 18.04 -22.63 -3.01
N SER A 354 17.96 -23.50 -4.02
CA SER A 354 19.11 -24.26 -4.52
C SER A 354 20.21 -23.33 -5.07
N GLY A 355 21.46 -23.61 -4.74
CA GLY A 355 22.62 -22.81 -5.16
C GLY A 355 22.90 -21.58 -4.29
N VAL A 356 22.00 -21.24 -3.37
CA VAL A 356 22.19 -20.18 -2.38
C VAL A 356 22.83 -20.75 -1.11
N ALA A 357 23.80 -20.04 -0.53
CA ALA A 357 24.44 -20.46 0.73
C ALA A 357 23.43 -20.45 1.87
N SER A 358 23.46 -21.49 2.70
CA SER A 358 22.67 -21.56 3.94
C SER A 358 23.57 -21.44 5.17
N GLY A 359 22.96 -21.12 6.33
CA GLY A 359 23.66 -20.98 7.60
C GLY A 359 24.63 -19.80 7.66
N VAL A 360 24.51 -18.86 6.73
CA VAL A 360 25.30 -17.63 6.66
C VAL A 360 24.39 -16.42 6.47
N GLY A 361 24.86 -15.26 6.89
CA GLY A 361 24.19 -13.97 6.69
C GLY A 361 25.18 -12.83 6.79
N ILE A 362 24.75 -11.64 6.47
CA ILE A 362 25.56 -10.43 6.56
C ILE A 362 25.12 -9.64 7.79
N LYS A 363 26.06 -9.25 8.63
CA LYS A 363 25.88 -8.23 9.65
C LYS A 363 26.42 -6.90 9.18
N ILE A 364 25.75 -5.83 9.59
CA ILE A 364 26.25 -4.48 9.38
C ILE A 364 26.70 -3.94 10.73
N TYR A 365 27.93 -3.48 10.80
CA TYR A 365 28.50 -2.85 11.98
C TYR A 365 28.67 -1.35 11.75
N ASN A 366 28.49 -0.54 12.79
CA ASN A 366 28.80 0.88 12.76
C ASN A 366 30.30 1.11 13.05
N ALA A 367 30.73 2.37 13.00
CA ALA A 367 32.13 2.76 13.26
C ALA A 367 32.67 2.35 14.66
N SER A 368 31.80 2.16 15.65
CA SER A 368 32.19 1.67 16.97
C SER A 368 32.32 0.13 17.04
N GLY A 369 32.11 -0.59 15.96
CA GLY A 369 32.11 -2.05 15.91
C GLY A 369 30.85 -2.70 16.49
N SER A 370 29.82 -1.95 16.76
CA SER A 370 28.53 -2.47 17.22
C SER A 370 27.65 -2.89 16.04
N ALA A 371 27.11 -4.13 16.09
CA ALA A 371 26.16 -4.57 15.07
C ALA A 371 24.88 -3.75 15.15
N ILE A 372 24.38 -3.30 14.00
CA ILE A 372 23.12 -2.56 13.89
C ILE A 372 22.00 -3.49 13.44
N ASN A 373 20.80 -3.23 13.96
CA ASN A 373 19.58 -3.94 13.55
C ASN A 373 19.02 -3.31 12.28
N LEU A 374 18.34 -4.12 11.46
CA LEU A 374 17.81 -3.73 10.18
C LEU A 374 16.28 -3.64 10.25
N LEU A 375 15.70 -2.73 9.48
CA LEU A 375 14.25 -2.58 9.38
C LEU A 375 13.65 -3.70 8.53
N PRO A 376 12.63 -4.42 9.03
CA PRO A 376 11.90 -5.40 8.23
C PRO A 376 10.85 -4.73 7.31
N ASN A 377 10.39 -3.53 7.67
CA ASN A 377 9.39 -2.73 6.94
C ASN A 377 9.32 -1.31 7.51
N LEU A 378 8.50 -0.45 6.91
CA LEU A 378 8.26 0.94 7.33
C LEU A 378 6.94 1.13 8.09
N ALA A 379 6.34 0.06 8.61
CA ALA A 379 5.01 0.09 9.22
C ALA A 379 4.98 0.71 10.63
N SER A 380 6.14 0.90 11.28
CA SER A 380 6.20 1.49 12.62
C SER A 380 7.38 2.45 12.75
N THR A 381 7.15 3.52 13.50
CA THR A 381 8.11 4.56 13.85
C THR A 381 8.12 4.77 15.37
N GLY A 382 9.04 5.56 15.90
CA GLY A 382 9.15 5.79 17.35
C GLY A 382 9.62 4.59 18.17
N THR A 383 10.08 3.52 17.52
CA THR A 383 10.42 2.22 18.16
C THR A 383 11.90 2.04 18.43
N GLY A 384 12.74 2.96 18.00
CA GLY A 384 14.17 2.98 18.24
C GLY A 384 14.93 1.83 17.59
N ASN A 385 16.17 1.58 18.07
CA ASN A 385 17.12 0.66 17.50
C ASN A 385 16.71 -0.82 17.61
N THR A 386 15.83 -1.17 18.52
CA THR A 386 15.29 -2.55 18.61
C THR A 386 14.44 -2.92 17.39
N ARG A 387 13.95 -1.93 16.64
CA ARG A 387 13.25 -2.12 15.36
C ARG A 387 14.17 -1.88 14.15
N GLY A 388 15.30 -1.20 14.34
CA GLY A 388 16.22 -0.80 13.27
C GLY A 388 16.19 0.68 12.91
N TRP A 389 15.49 1.50 13.71
CA TRP A 389 15.55 2.96 13.61
C TRP A 389 16.65 3.50 14.52
N TYR A 390 17.46 4.41 14.02
CA TYR A 390 18.54 5.08 14.74
C TYR A 390 18.41 6.60 14.59
N ALA A 391 18.68 7.34 15.65
CA ALA A 391 18.98 8.75 15.50
C ALA A 391 20.15 8.86 14.50
N TYR A 392 20.03 9.67 13.45
CA TYR A 392 21.08 9.67 12.43
C TYR A 392 22.46 10.04 12.99
N THR A 393 22.52 10.86 14.04
CA THR A 393 23.77 11.19 14.74
C THR A 393 24.38 10.06 15.55
N ASP A 394 23.65 8.94 15.79
CA ASP A 394 24.22 7.76 16.43
C ASP A 394 25.04 6.91 15.44
N LEU A 395 24.76 7.07 14.14
CA LEU A 395 25.42 6.32 13.07
C LEU A 395 26.30 7.17 12.17
N THR A 396 26.21 8.50 12.26
CA THR A 396 26.93 9.45 11.40
C THR A 396 27.46 10.60 12.23
N SER A 397 28.51 11.27 11.73
CA SER A 397 29.10 12.47 12.32
C SER A 397 29.03 13.65 11.35
N LEU A 398 28.90 14.85 11.87
CA LEU A 398 28.89 16.08 11.07
C LEU A 398 30.26 16.28 10.40
N VAL A 399 30.29 16.37 9.07
CA VAL A 399 31.51 16.57 8.27
C VAL A 399 31.54 17.96 7.62
N SER A 400 30.40 18.57 7.40
CA SER A 400 30.29 19.95 6.84
C SER A 400 29.02 20.61 7.32
N SER A 401 29.08 21.94 7.55
CA SER A 401 27.93 22.77 7.91
C SER A 401 27.83 23.94 6.98
N GLY A 402 26.59 24.41 6.69
CA GLY A 402 26.33 25.52 5.78
C GLY A 402 24.84 25.82 5.66
N SER A 403 24.35 26.04 4.44
CA SER A 403 22.91 26.14 4.16
C SER A 403 22.19 24.79 4.45
N SER A 404 22.92 23.72 4.34
CA SER A 404 22.56 22.38 4.84
C SER A 404 23.77 21.75 5.53
N ASN A 405 23.55 20.77 6.37
CA ASN A 405 24.57 20.03 7.10
C ASN A 405 24.81 18.68 6.45
N ILE A 406 26.06 18.29 6.24
CA ILE A 406 26.44 16.97 5.73
C ILE A 406 26.92 16.13 6.89
N TYR A 407 26.33 14.96 7.01
CA TYR A 407 26.71 13.92 7.97
C TYR A 407 27.24 12.70 7.22
N SER A 408 28.29 12.06 7.73
CA SER A 408 28.84 10.83 7.16
C SER A 408 29.06 9.78 8.24
N GLY A 409 28.74 8.54 7.93
CA GLY A 409 28.99 7.39 8.79
C GLY A 409 29.71 6.28 8.05
N ASP A 410 30.64 5.64 8.75
CA ASP A 410 31.37 4.48 8.27
C ASP A 410 30.73 3.21 8.81
N PHE A 411 30.60 2.23 7.95
CA PHE A 411 29.99 0.93 8.23
C PHE A 411 30.89 -0.20 7.75
N LEU A 412 30.67 -1.39 8.30
CA LEU A 412 31.34 -2.61 7.89
C LEU A 412 30.29 -3.69 7.59
N ALA A 413 30.26 -4.16 6.36
CA ALA A 413 29.49 -5.35 6.00
C ALA A 413 30.34 -6.59 6.28
N SER A 414 29.82 -7.57 7.01
CA SER A 414 30.51 -8.78 7.40
C SER A 414 29.67 -10.02 7.13
N LEU A 415 30.11 -10.88 6.21
CA LEU A 415 29.51 -12.19 5.97
C LEU A 415 30.04 -13.16 7.03
N GLU A 416 29.15 -13.75 7.81
CA GLU A 416 29.47 -14.60 8.96
C GLU A 416 28.55 -15.83 8.98
N ALA A 417 29.01 -16.87 9.71
CA ALA A 417 28.19 -18.03 10.03
C ALA A 417 27.12 -17.68 11.09
N ILE A 418 25.89 -18.11 10.86
CA ILE A 418 24.80 -17.96 11.82
C ILE A 418 24.88 -19.08 12.85
N SER A 419 25.00 -18.72 14.12
CA SER A 419 25.10 -19.68 15.22
C SER A 419 23.94 -20.69 15.20
N GLY A 420 24.27 -21.98 15.36
CA GLY A 420 23.29 -23.06 15.37
C GLY A 420 22.75 -23.47 13.98
N GLN A 421 23.23 -22.83 12.89
CA GLN A 421 22.85 -23.20 11.54
C GLN A 421 23.97 -23.98 10.81
N THR A 422 23.57 -24.86 9.88
CA THR A 422 24.54 -25.59 9.05
C THR A 422 24.99 -24.76 7.87
N VAL A 423 26.28 -24.44 7.81
CA VAL A 423 26.87 -23.65 6.70
C VAL A 423 27.06 -24.53 5.48
N THR A 424 26.51 -24.12 4.36
CA THR A 424 26.68 -24.73 3.02
C THR A 424 27.30 -23.74 2.04
N ALA A 425 27.98 -24.26 1.00
CA ALA A 425 28.49 -23.46 -0.09
C ALA A 425 27.34 -22.95 -0.98
N GLY A 426 27.49 -21.75 -1.55
CA GLY A 426 26.53 -21.15 -2.44
C GLY A 426 26.82 -19.67 -2.65
N THR A 427 25.96 -19.00 -3.42
CA THR A 427 26.00 -17.55 -3.60
C THR A 427 25.35 -16.83 -2.42
N VAL A 428 25.74 -15.58 -2.20
CA VAL A 428 25.08 -14.65 -1.28
C VAL A 428 24.85 -13.33 -2.02
N ASN A 429 23.58 -13.02 -2.28
CA ASN A 429 23.16 -11.78 -2.92
C ASN A 429 22.04 -11.15 -2.08
N ALA A 430 22.34 -10.08 -1.37
CA ALA A 430 21.46 -9.45 -0.41
C ALA A 430 21.29 -7.96 -0.75
N GLN A 431 20.16 -7.37 -0.37
CA GLN A 431 19.84 -6.01 -0.71
C GLN A 431 19.34 -5.22 0.51
N LEU A 432 19.88 -4.01 0.69
CA LEU A 432 19.44 -3.02 1.67
C LEU A 432 19.07 -1.72 0.99
N GLN A 433 18.12 -1.01 1.59
CA GLN A 433 17.79 0.36 1.24
C GLN A 433 18.08 1.28 2.43
N VAL A 434 18.83 2.35 2.21
CA VAL A 434 19.01 3.40 3.22
C VAL A 434 17.73 4.24 3.25
N VAL A 435 17.16 4.39 4.44
CA VAL A 435 15.91 5.14 4.65
C VAL A 435 16.14 6.23 5.68
N VAL A 436 15.61 7.41 5.39
CA VAL A 436 15.52 8.53 6.34
C VAL A 436 14.05 8.92 6.44
N SER A 437 13.53 9.02 7.64
CA SER A 437 12.11 9.31 7.87
C SER A 437 11.90 10.06 9.18
N PHE A 438 10.83 10.82 9.24
CA PHE A 438 10.31 11.29 10.53
C PHE A 438 9.79 10.12 11.36
N GLN A 439 9.82 10.32 12.68
CA GLN A 439 9.38 9.31 13.65
C GLN A 439 8.02 9.67 14.28
#